data_5ca281e7df9dc03b4c9236c1a7924118
#
_entry.id   5ca281e7df9dc03b4c9236c1a7924118
#
_cell.length_a   1.000
_cell.length_b   1.000
_cell.length_c   1.000
_cell.angle_alpha   90.00
_cell.angle_beta   90.00
_cell.angle_gamma   90.00
#
_symmetry.space_group_name_H-M   'P 1'
#
loop_
_entity.id
_entity.type
_entity.pdbx_description
1 polymer ?
#
loop_
_entity_poly.entity_id
_entity_poly.type
_entity_poly.pdbx_seq_one_letter_code
_entity_poly.pdbx_strand_id
1 'polypeptide(L)'
;MGRPPQGEAAERRGYDGRVTPTATPPDAHGFAVAKSSAWVLLREIWRFSLAIAATAILGKGLSEAAFGFLTLVATLYAFGQVVLDHGVGTILTRDIARRPEDEAALLAEAAGWRVIVGLGLAVVIAVFAVVRRDGAETAWLLGVAATMPLLAPSVFGVACLVRQDLGPVSLIASSTQAGFLAMAFAGTALGVPGPAFASLHMVRETVGPWILARVVATKYALSIRPRRPGALLFGRFSAVGAQAVTSLAVAASTHVGVLLVEARCDPAALGAYGAAIRLTLPFSLLVAAMTQPLLPALSSLWTRDVAAFRRRLAGVLAFGACVGVAGLLVTGMAGPSVVAMLYGGKYLADGGNAAHVIAWAGGAFCAVCLGAPATTALVAAGGERQLRNLVLSAFVVNVAVAIVAIPSLGPAGAAVGLLAGEAVTAVGATAAVVGLLARRGADA
;
A
#
# COMPACT_ATOMS: atom_id res chain seq x y z
N MET A 1 18.50 64.78 -36.22
CA MET A 1 19.79 65.00 -35.50
C MET A 1 19.54 64.98 -34.01
N GLY A 2 20.09 64.00 -33.28
CA GLY A 2 19.93 63.89 -31.85
C GLY A 2 20.67 62.62 -31.43
N ARG A 3 21.89 62.73 -30.92
CA ARG A 3 22.74 61.62 -30.44
C ARG A 3 22.12 61.02 -29.14
N PRO A 4 22.22 59.70 -28.92
CA PRO A 4 21.91 59.12 -27.64
C PRO A 4 23.07 59.32 -26.63
N PRO A 5 22.81 59.35 -25.30
CA PRO A 5 23.84 59.49 -24.30
C PRO A 5 24.59 58.17 -24.09
N GLN A 6 25.92 58.30 -24.09
CA GLN A 6 26.85 57.28 -23.57
C GLN A 6 26.86 57.33 -22.04
N GLY A 7 26.81 56.18 -21.40
CA GLY A 7 27.17 56.07 -20.02
C GLY A 7 26.38 54.98 -19.28
N GLU A 8 26.92 53.75 -19.30
CA GLU A 8 26.90 52.80 -18.19
C GLU A 8 27.50 51.48 -18.63
N ALA A 9 28.84 51.55 -18.81
CA ALA A 9 29.68 50.36 -18.95
C ALA A 9 30.50 50.23 -17.67
N ALA A 10 29.97 49.61 -16.65
CA ALA A 10 30.78 49.11 -15.53
C ALA A 10 29.97 48.13 -14.69
N GLU A 11 30.58 46.99 -14.46
CA GLU A 11 30.21 45.89 -13.56
C GLU A 11 29.50 44.68 -14.18
N ARG A 12 30.04 44.12 -15.23
CA ARG A 12 29.98 42.67 -15.44
C ARG A 12 31.26 42.04 -14.86
N ARG A 13 31.35 41.93 -13.54
CA ARG A 13 32.31 41.03 -12.88
C ARG A 13 31.83 39.59 -13.08
N GLY A 14 32.66 38.81 -13.73
CA GLY A 14 32.48 37.44 -14.07
C GLY A 14 32.13 36.54 -12.88
N TYR A 15 31.01 35.86 -13.03
CA TYR A 15 30.76 34.61 -12.35
C TYR A 15 31.03 33.49 -13.35
N ASP A 16 32.33 33.26 -13.65
CA ASP A 16 32.79 32.10 -14.41
C ASP A 16 32.95 30.91 -13.42
N GLY A 17 31.85 30.54 -12.83
CA GLY A 17 31.72 29.33 -12.03
C GLY A 17 31.39 28.15 -12.92
N ARG A 18 32.31 27.74 -13.78
CA ARG A 18 32.27 26.39 -14.36
C ARG A 18 32.43 25.40 -13.20
N VAL A 19 31.29 25.00 -12.61
CA VAL A 19 31.23 23.76 -11.83
C VAL A 19 31.48 22.64 -12.85
N THR A 20 32.73 22.25 -12.99
CA THR A 20 33.08 20.99 -13.64
C THR A 20 32.35 19.90 -12.85
N PRO A 21 31.44 19.13 -13.47
CA PRO A 21 30.89 17.97 -12.81
C PRO A 21 32.08 17.04 -12.56
N THR A 22 32.54 16.95 -11.30
CA THR A 22 33.46 15.90 -10.89
C THR A 22 32.73 14.59 -11.15
N ALA A 23 33.11 13.90 -12.22
CA ALA A 23 32.62 12.58 -12.55
C ALA A 23 32.95 11.67 -11.37
N THR A 24 31.97 11.45 -10.49
CA THR A 24 32.07 10.45 -9.42
C THR A 24 32.25 9.08 -10.09
N PRO A 25 33.20 8.25 -9.66
CA PRO A 25 33.41 6.95 -10.26
C PRO A 25 32.09 6.15 -10.25
N PRO A 26 31.73 5.43 -11.32
CA PRO A 26 30.47 4.70 -11.42
C PRO A 26 30.25 3.71 -10.28
N ASP A 27 31.31 3.20 -9.67
CA ASP A 27 31.26 2.27 -8.55
C ASP A 27 30.82 2.93 -7.22
N ALA A 28 31.10 4.22 -7.01
CA ALA A 28 30.66 4.95 -5.81
C ALA A 28 29.15 5.19 -5.79
N HIS A 29 28.52 5.40 -6.95
CA HIS A 29 27.05 5.52 -7.06
C HIS A 29 26.35 4.18 -6.81
N GLY A 30 26.88 3.08 -7.35
CA GLY A 30 26.34 1.74 -7.12
C GLY A 30 26.34 1.35 -5.64
N PHE A 31 27.44 1.64 -4.94
CA PHE A 31 27.57 1.32 -3.52
C PHE A 31 26.67 2.21 -2.63
N ALA A 32 26.55 3.50 -2.94
CA ALA A 32 25.66 4.41 -2.22
C ALA A 32 24.18 4.03 -2.37
N VAL A 33 23.75 3.65 -3.57
CA VAL A 33 22.38 3.16 -3.84
C VAL A 33 22.13 1.84 -3.10
N ALA A 34 23.06 0.89 -3.15
CA ALA A 34 22.93 -0.39 -2.44
C ALA A 34 22.83 -0.18 -0.92
N LYS A 35 23.64 0.70 -0.34
CA LYS A 35 23.61 1.04 1.09
C LYS A 35 22.29 1.71 1.49
N SER A 36 21.77 2.64 0.68
CA SER A 36 20.48 3.28 0.96
C SER A 36 19.33 2.28 0.88
N SER A 37 19.34 1.37 -0.10
CA SER A 37 18.34 0.32 -0.25
C SER A 37 18.36 -0.67 0.92
N ALA A 38 19.54 -1.05 1.40
CA ALA A 38 19.67 -1.94 2.56
C ALA A 38 19.10 -1.29 3.84
N TRP A 39 19.33 0.01 4.06
CA TRP A 39 18.75 0.75 5.18
C TRP A 39 17.22 0.84 5.09
N VAL A 40 16.67 1.07 3.91
CA VAL A 40 15.21 1.07 3.69
C VAL A 40 14.63 -0.30 4.03
N LEU A 41 15.24 -1.36 3.53
CA LEU A 41 14.78 -2.73 3.80
C LEU A 41 14.84 -3.09 5.29
N LEU A 42 15.96 -2.78 5.98
CA LEU A 42 16.10 -3.03 7.41
C LEU A 42 15.04 -2.31 8.24
N ARG A 43 14.74 -1.05 7.88
CA ARG A 43 13.66 -0.28 8.52
C ARG A 43 12.28 -0.88 8.30
N GLU A 44 12.00 -1.35 7.09
CA GLU A 44 10.71 -2.00 6.80
C GLU A 44 10.59 -3.32 7.59
N ILE A 45 11.65 -4.13 7.64
CA ILE A 45 11.66 -5.34 8.48
C ILE A 45 11.40 -4.98 9.94
N TRP A 46 12.08 -3.95 10.48
CA TRP A 46 11.84 -3.48 11.84
C TRP A 46 10.40 -3.05 12.09
N ARG A 47 9.84 -2.24 11.21
CA ARG A 47 8.45 -1.78 11.30
C ARG A 47 7.45 -2.93 11.26
N PHE A 48 7.68 -3.91 10.38
CA PHE A 48 6.85 -5.12 10.32
C PHE A 48 6.98 -5.99 11.56
N SER A 49 8.18 -6.14 12.11
CA SER A 49 8.39 -6.88 13.37
C SER A 49 7.62 -6.25 14.53
N LEU A 50 7.64 -4.92 14.64
CA LEU A 50 6.83 -4.20 15.64
C LEU A 50 5.32 -4.40 15.41
N ALA A 51 4.88 -4.41 14.15
CA ALA A 51 3.47 -4.64 13.82
C ALA A 51 3.02 -6.06 14.17
N ILE A 52 3.83 -7.07 13.86
CA ILE A 52 3.57 -8.47 14.22
C ILE A 52 3.54 -8.63 15.75
N ALA A 53 4.50 -8.06 16.47
CA ALA A 53 4.53 -8.10 17.93
C ALA A 53 3.28 -7.47 18.55
N ALA A 54 2.87 -6.29 18.08
CA ALA A 54 1.66 -5.62 18.57
C ALA A 54 0.40 -6.45 18.32
N THR A 55 0.26 -7.01 17.11
CA THR A 55 -0.90 -7.84 16.78
C THR A 55 -0.90 -9.17 17.53
N ALA A 56 0.28 -9.75 17.82
CA ALA A 56 0.41 -10.94 18.64
C ALA A 56 -0.04 -10.69 20.10
N ILE A 57 0.36 -9.56 20.68
CA ILE A 57 -0.08 -9.16 22.03
C ILE A 57 -1.61 -9.01 22.05
N LEU A 58 -2.16 -8.26 21.12
CA LEU A 58 -3.61 -8.04 21.01
C LEU A 58 -4.36 -9.36 20.74
N GLY A 59 -3.85 -10.19 19.86
CA GLY A 59 -4.45 -11.49 19.55
C GLY A 59 -4.48 -12.44 20.74
N LYS A 60 -3.43 -12.46 21.58
CA LYS A 60 -3.41 -13.26 22.82
C LYS A 60 -4.29 -12.66 23.92
N GLY A 61 -4.24 -11.33 24.07
CA GLY A 61 -4.87 -10.64 25.20
C GLY A 61 -6.38 -10.40 25.02
N LEU A 62 -6.90 -10.37 23.80
CA LEU A 62 -8.30 -10.07 23.52
C LEU A 62 -9.11 -11.33 23.18
N SER A 63 -10.43 -11.25 23.28
CA SER A 63 -11.33 -12.26 22.70
C SER A 63 -11.23 -12.24 21.16
N GLU A 64 -11.61 -13.34 20.52
CA GLU A 64 -11.61 -13.45 19.05
C GLU A 64 -12.49 -12.38 18.40
N ALA A 65 -13.67 -12.15 18.95
CA ALA A 65 -14.59 -11.11 18.49
C ALA A 65 -13.98 -9.69 18.59
N ALA A 66 -13.34 -9.37 19.73
CA ALA A 66 -12.69 -8.08 19.89
C ALA A 66 -11.50 -7.90 18.92
N PHE A 67 -10.74 -8.95 18.68
CA PHE A 67 -9.67 -8.93 17.68
C PHE A 67 -10.21 -8.81 16.25
N GLY A 68 -11.37 -9.44 15.96
CA GLY A 68 -12.12 -9.29 14.73
C GLY A 68 -12.53 -7.83 14.49
N PHE A 69 -13.10 -7.19 15.50
CA PHE A 69 -13.43 -5.77 15.44
C PHE A 69 -12.20 -4.89 15.14
N LEU A 70 -11.07 -5.15 15.79
CA LEU A 70 -9.83 -4.42 15.48
C LEU A 70 -9.29 -4.71 14.07
N THR A 71 -9.56 -5.90 13.54
CA THR A 71 -9.23 -6.22 12.14
C THR A 71 -10.08 -5.39 11.18
N LEU A 72 -11.38 -5.23 11.47
CA LEU A 72 -12.25 -4.33 10.70
C LEU A 72 -11.74 -2.88 10.75
N VAL A 73 -11.46 -2.36 11.96
CA VAL A 73 -10.94 -0.99 12.13
C VAL A 73 -9.65 -0.77 11.34
N ALA A 74 -8.69 -1.69 11.45
CA ALA A 74 -7.44 -1.62 10.69
C ALA A 74 -7.67 -1.63 9.17
N THR A 75 -8.62 -2.44 8.71
CA THR A 75 -9.02 -2.53 7.31
C THR A 75 -9.65 -1.23 6.80
N LEU A 76 -10.53 -0.62 7.59
CA LEU A 76 -11.13 0.67 7.24
C LEU A 76 -10.07 1.76 7.07
N TYR A 77 -9.05 1.81 7.94
CA TYR A 77 -7.93 2.73 7.78
C TYR A 77 -7.07 2.41 6.55
N ALA A 78 -6.70 1.14 6.34
CA ALA A 78 -5.88 0.75 5.21
C ALA A 78 -6.57 1.05 3.87
N PHE A 79 -7.84 0.69 3.74
CA PHE A 79 -8.64 1.01 2.58
C PHE A 79 -8.87 2.53 2.44
N GLY A 80 -9.16 3.21 3.55
CA GLY A 80 -9.33 4.65 3.60
C GLY A 80 -8.10 5.41 3.10
N GLN A 81 -6.89 4.99 3.47
CA GLN A 81 -5.65 5.58 2.96
C GLN A 81 -5.53 5.46 1.44
N VAL A 82 -5.90 4.32 0.86
CA VAL A 82 -5.87 4.14 -0.60
C VAL A 82 -6.94 5.00 -1.29
N VAL A 83 -8.15 5.09 -0.71
CA VAL A 83 -9.21 5.97 -1.22
C VAL A 83 -8.79 7.43 -1.16
N LEU A 84 -8.14 7.85 -0.09
CA LEU A 84 -7.63 9.22 0.06
C LEU A 84 -6.51 9.53 -0.93
N ASP A 85 -5.64 8.56 -1.21
CA ASP A 85 -4.53 8.74 -2.17
C ASP A 85 -4.99 8.61 -3.62
N HIS A 86 -5.79 7.61 -3.94
CA HIS A 86 -6.28 7.25 -5.28
C HIS A 86 -5.34 7.64 -6.45
N GLY A 87 -4.02 7.50 -6.25
CA GLY A 87 -2.99 7.77 -7.26
C GLY A 87 -2.54 9.24 -7.33
N VAL A 88 -3.12 10.14 -6.56
CA VAL A 88 -2.72 11.56 -6.51
C VAL A 88 -1.26 11.69 -6.07
N GLY A 89 -0.82 10.92 -5.08
CA GLY A 89 0.56 10.93 -4.60
C GLY A 89 1.59 10.67 -5.70
N THR A 90 1.33 9.70 -6.58
CA THR A 90 2.22 9.39 -7.71
C THR A 90 2.34 10.54 -8.69
N ILE A 91 1.22 11.19 -9.02
CA ILE A 91 1.19 12.32 -9.97
C ILE A 91 1.86 13.54 -9.35
N LEU A 92 1.56 13.84 -8.10
CA LEU A 92 2.22 14.93 -7.40
C LEU A 92 3.73 14.74 -7.35
N THR A 93 4.22 13.52 -7.06
CA THR A 93 5.65 13.22 -7.05
C THR A 93 6.29 13.53 -8.41
N ARG A 94 5.66 13.12 -9.50
CA ARG A 94 6.14 13.38 -10.86
C ARG A 94 6.11 14.87 -11.20
N ASP A 95 5.01 15.55 -10.90
CA ASP A 95 4.79 16.92 -11.35
C ASP A 95 5.60 17.91 -10.50
N ILE A 96 5.75 17.70 -9.21
CA ILE A 96 6.62 18.49 -8.33
C ILE A 96 8.10 18.31 -8.76
N ALA A 97 8.52 17.08 -9.11
CA ALA A 97 9.87 16.86 -9.60
C ALA A 97 10.16 17.61 -10.90
N ARG A 98 9.12 17.89 -11.73
CA ARG A 98 9.24 18.67 -12.99
C ARG A 98 9.11 20.17 -12.79
N ARG A 99 8.32 20.60 -11.81
CA ARG A 99 8.00 22.02 -11.50
C ARG A 99 8.01 22.22 -9.99
N PRO A 100 9.19 22.37 -9.39
CA PRO A 100 9.31 22.56 -7.93
C PRO A 100 8.64 23.83 -7.42
N GLU A 101 8.47 24.83 -8.27
CA GLU A 101 7.80 26.10 -7.96
C GLU A 101 6.31 25.92 -7.59
N ASP A 102 5.65 24.91 -8.14
CA ASP A 102 4.24 24.59 -7.86
C ASP A 102 4.03 23.77 -6.57
N GLU A 103 5.10 23.29 -5.93
CA GLU A 103 5.03 22.30 -4.84
C GLU A 103 4.09 22.72 -3.70
N ALA A 104 4.29 23.91 -3.17
CA ALA A 104 3.51 24.37 -2.02
C ALA A 104 2.01 24.50 -2.34
N ALA A 105 1.67 24.96 -3.54
CA ALA A 105 0.30 25.10 -4.00
C ALA A 105 -0.34 23.72 -4.25
N LEU A 106 0.37 22.81 -4.94
CA LEU A 106 -0.10 21.46 -5.23
C LEU A 106 -0.37 20.65 -3.96
N LEU A 107 0.55 20.68 -3.00
CA LEU A 107 0.39 19.97 -1.74
C LEU A 107 -0.77 20.54 -0.92
N ALA A 108 -0.95 21.87 -0.90
CA ALA A 108 -2.04 22.51 -0.19
C ALA A 108 -3.42 22.18 -0.82
N GLU A 109 -3.53 22.19 -2.17
CA GLU A 109 -4.75 21.81 -2.87
C GLU A 109 -5.05 20.33 -2.70
N ALA A 110 -4.04 19.45 -2.77
CA ALA A 110 -4.19 18.03 -2.56
C ALA A 110 -4.58 17.68 -1.12
N ALA A 111 -4.05 18.40 -0.12
CA ALA A 111 -4.51 18.27 1.27
C ALA A 111 -5.99 18.65 1.41
N GLY A 112 -6.42 19.76 0.78
CA GLY A 112 -7.82 20.16 0.75
C GLY A 112 -8.74 19.13 0.06
N TRP A 113 -8.28 18.56 -1.05
CA TRP A 113 -8.98 17.46 -1.73
C TRP A 113 -9.15 16.24 -0.83
N ARG A 114 -8.06 15.82 -0.16
CA ARG A 114 -8.11 14.68 0.78
C ARG A 114 -9.06 14.93 1.97
N VAL A 115 -9.21 16.17 2.43
CA VAL A 115 -10.23 16.50 3.44
C VAL A 115 -11.64 16.23 2.88
N ILE A 116 -11.94 16.65 1.64
CA ILE A 116 -13.25 16.42 1.01
C ILE A 116 -13.52 14.94 0.84
N VAL A 117 -12.56 14.18 0.29
CA VAL A 117 -12.67 12.72 0.13
C VAL A 117 -12.80 12.04 1.50
N GLY A 118 -12.05 12.49 2.51
CA GLY A 118 -12.12 11.98 3.88
C GLY A 118 -13.48 12.23 4.54
N LEU A 119 -14.12 13.39 4.29
CA LEU A 119 -15.49 13.64 4.73
C LEU A 119 -16.49 12.73 4.04
N GLY A 120 -16.36 12.50 2.73
CA GLY A 120 -17.20 11.53 2.02
C GLY A 120 -17.05 10.12 2.58
N LEU A 121 -15.81 9.69 2.82
CA LEU A 121 -15.53 8.39 3.44
C LEU A 121 -16.06 8.30 4.88
N ALA A 122 -15.98 9.39 5.65
CA ALA A 122 -16.54 9.46 7.00
C ALA A 122 -18.06 9.23 6.99
N VAL A 123 -18.78 9.80 6.03
CA VAL A 123 -20.24 9.56 5.86
C VAL A 123 -20.50 8.09 5.55
N VAL A 124 -19.76 7.49 4.63
CA VAL A 124 -19.91 6.06 4.26
C VAL A 124 -19.67 5.16 5.48
N ILE A 125 -18.59 5.39 6.24
CA ILE A 125 -18.30 4.60 7.45
C ILE A 125 -19.35 4.85 8.53
N ALA A 126 -19.83 6.07 8.71
CA ALA A 126 -20.88 6.38 9.70
C ALA A 126 -22.20 5.67 9.34
N VAL A 127 -22.62 5.68 8.08
CA VAL A 127 -23.78 4.92 7.61
C VAL A 127 -23.58 3.42 7.85
N PHE A 128 -22.42 2.88 7.48
CA PHE A 128 -22.09 1.48 7.76
C PHE A 128 -22.17 1.15 9.25
N ALA A 129 -21.63 2.01 10.13
CA ALA A 129 -21.66 1.83 11.57
C ALA A 129 -23.10 1.75 12.11
N VAL A 130 -23.96 2.68 11.69
CA VAL A 130 -25.36 2.74 12.16
C VAL A 130 -26.18 1.57 11.65
N VAL A 131 -25.95 1.12 10.39
CA VAL A 131 -26.73 0.02 9.79
C VAL A 131 -26.30 -1.35 10.32
N ARG A 132 -25.02 -1.53 10.67
CA ARG A 132 -24.44 -2.86 10.91
C ARG A 132 -24.10 -3.14 12.37
N ARG A 133 -23.98 -2.13 13.21
CA ARG A 133 -23.49 -2.28 14.57
C ARG A 133 -24.42 -1.61 15.57
N ASP A 134 -24.58 -2.27 16.71
CA ASP A 134 -25.32 -1.76 17.85
C ASP A 134 -24.38 -1.53 19.03
N GLY A 135 -24.70 -0.57 19.88
CA GLY A 135 -24.02 -0.32 21.15
C GLY A 135 -22.60 0.27 21.01
N ALA A 136 -21.66 -0.26 21.82
CA ALA A 136 -20.32 0.31 21.98
C ALA A 136 -19.47 0.30 20.69
N GLU A 137 -19.61 -0.70 19.83
CA GLU A 137 -18.86 -0.80 18.58
C GLU A 137 -19.26 0.29 17.59
N THR A 138 -20.55 0.66 17.54
CA THR A 138 -21.03 1.80 16.72
C THR A 138 -20.32 3.09 17.10
N ALA A 139 -20.19 3.38 18.40
CA ALA A 139 -19.52 4.59 18.85
C ALA A 139 -18.04 4.63 18.39
N TRP A 140 -17.35 3.51 18.47
CA TRP A 140 -15.96 3.42 17.99
C TRP A 140 -15.83 3.56 16.47
N LEU A 141 -16.74 2.98 15.70
CA LEU A 141 -16.77 3.16 14.23
C LEU A 141 -17.10 4.61 13.83
N LEU A 142 -17.98 5.29 14.56
CA LEU A 142 -18.21 6.73 14.38
C LEU A 142 -16.95 7.54 14.70
N GLY A 143 -16.19 7.15 15.73
CA GLY A 143 -14.86 7.70 16.01
C GLY A 143 -13.90 7.50 14.84
N VAL A 144 -13.82 6.28 14.27
CA VAL A 144 -13.04 5.99 13.05
C VAL A 144 -13.47 6.89 11.90
N ALA A 145 -14.78 7.02 11.65
CA ALA A 145 -15.32 7.90 10.62
C ALA A 145 -14.86 9.35 10.82
N ALA A 146 -14.98 9.88 12.03
CA ALA A 146 -14.58 11.25 12.35
C ALA A 146 -13.08 11.53 12.13
N THR A 147 -12.23 10.50 12.18
CA THR A 147 -10.78 10.64 11.95
C THR A 147 -10.38 10.60 10.49
N MET A 148 -11.23 10.15 9.55
CA MET A 148 -10.89 10.03 8.13
C MET A 148 -10.39 11.36 7.49
N PRO A 149 -11.04 12.51 7.67
CA PRO A 149 -10.52 13.77 7.13
C PRO A 149 -9.20 14.20 7.79
N LEU A 150 -8.91 13.73 9.02
CA LEU A 150 -7.65 14.03 9.71
C LEU A 150 -6.43 13.30 9.11
N LEU A 151 -6.64 12.35 8.20
CA LEU A 151 -5.57 11.68 7.46
C LEU A 151 -5.03 12.52 6.29
N ALA A 152 -5.70 13.61 5.92
CA ALA A 152 -5.31 14.46 4.81
C ALA A 152 -3.83 14.93 4.82
N PRO A 153 -3.21 15.24 5.99
CA PRO A 153 -1.82 15.65 6.04
C PRO A 153 -0.81 14.58 5.58
N SER A 154 -1.23 13.32 5.41
CA SER A 154 -0.35 12.27 4.85
C SER A 154 0.20 12.62 3.46
N VAL A 155 -0.47 13.51 2.69
CA VAL A 155 0.00 13.99 1.39
C VAL A 155 1.35 14.70 1.46
N PHE A 156 1.70 15.32 2.58
CA PHE A 156 2.98 16.00 2.75
C PHE A 156 4.18 15.06 2.71
N GLY A 157 3.97 13.74 2.86
CA GLY A 157 4.99 12.73 2.61
C GLY A 157 5.56 12.75 1.19
N VAL A 158 4.81 13.26 0.21
CA VAL A 158 5.26 13.45 -1.17
C VAL A 158 6.48 14.39 -1.24
N ALA A 159 6.54 15.42 -0.40
CA ALA A 159 7.69 16.33 -0.34
C ALA A 159 8.99 15.61 0.06
N CYS A 160 8.90 14.63 0.96
CA CYS A 160 10.04 13.77 1.32
C CYS A 160 10.40 12.82 0.18
N LEU A 161 9.40 12.26 -0.50
CA LEU A 161 9.60 11.30 -1.59
C LEU A 161 10.28 11.94 -2.79
N VAL A 162 9.85 13.15 -3.20
CA VAL A 162 10.46 13.91 -4.30
C VAL A 162 11.94 14.21 -4.01
N ARG A 163 12.27 14.51 -2.76
CA ARG A 163 13.66 14.78 -2.33
C ARG A 163 14.47 13.54 -1.98
N GLN A 164 13.85 12.36 -2.12
CA GLN A 164 14.44 11.07 -1.70
C GLN A 164 14.88 11.06 -0.22
N ASP A 165 14.30 11.94 0.58
CA ASP A 165 14.57 12.08 2.02
C ASP A 165 13.53 11.30 2.83
N LEU A 166 13.66 9.98 2.80
CA LEU A 166 12.73 9.05 3.45
C LEU A 166 12.98 8.90 4.97
N GLY A 167 14.03 9.53 5.48
CA GLY A 167 14.39 9.48 6.90
C GLY A 167 13.23 9.88 7.83
N PRO A 168 12.66 11.09 7.70
CA PRO A 168 11.55 11.54 8.54
C PRO A 168 10.32 10.64 8.46
N VAL A 169 9.92 10.22 7.25
CA VAL A 169 8.77 9.34 7.02
C VAL A 169 8.94 8.03 7.80
N SER A 170 10.12 7.42 7.68
CA SER A 170 10.38 6.13 8.32
C SER A 170 10.55 6.22 9.83
N LEU A 171 11.18 7.29 10.32
CA LEU A 171 11.34 7.50 11.76
C LEU A 171 9.96 7.67 12.42
N ILE A 172 9.10 8.50 11.84
CA ILE A 172 7.75 8.75 12.36
C ILE A 172 6.91 7.47 12.30
N ALA A 173 6.93 6.74 11.16
CA ALA A 173 6.21 5.49 11.03
C ALA A 173 6.68 4.42 12.03
N SER A 174 7.99 4.32 12.29
CA SER A 174 8.55 3.38 13.28
C SER A 174 8.21 3.81 14.70
N SER A 175 8.29 5.11 15.02
CA SER A 175 7.96 5.62 16.36
C SER A 175 6.48 5.48 16.68
N THR A 176 5.58 5.77 15.74
CA THR A 176 4.13 5.58 15.94
C THR A 176 3.78 4.10 16.07
N GLN A 177 4.47 3.22 15.34
CA GLN A 177 4.29 1.78 15.47
C GLN A 177 4.83 1.25 16.82
N ALA A 178 5.96 1.75 17.30
CA ALA A 178 6.48 1.41 18.64
C ALA A 178 5.56 1.91 19.74
N GLY A 179 5.03 3.14 19.62
CA GLY A 179 4.02 3.66 20.52
C GLY A 179 2.74 2.82 20.53
N PHE A 180 2.27 2.37 19.37
CA PHE A 180 1.14 1.46 19.25
C PHE A 180 1.41 0.13 19.98
N LEU A 181 2.60 -0.46 19.81
CA LEU A 181 3.01 -1.68 20.51
C LEU A 181 3.01 -1.48 22.04
N ALA A 182 3.62 -0.39 22.51
CA ALA A 182 3.68 -0.09 23.94
C ALA A 182 2.28 0.10 24.54
N MET A 183 1.39 0.83 23.87
CA MET A 183 0.02 1.03 24.30
C MET A 183 -0.81 -0.26 24.23
N ALA A 184 -0.61 -1.11 23.22
CA ALA A 184 -1.25 -2.41 23.13
C ALA A 184 -0.84 -3.30 24.30
N PHE A 185 0.44 -3.34 24.65
CA PHE A 185 0.94 -4.08 25.81
C PHE A 185 0.35 -3.54 27.13
N ALA A 186 0.43 -2.24 27.35
CA ALA A 186 -0.10 -1.61 28.56
C ALA A 186 -1.62 -1.82 28.69
N GLY A 187 -2.37 -1.63 27.63
CA GLY A 187 -3.82 -1.80 27.60
C GLY A 187 -4.24 -3.23 27.90
N THR A 188 -3.55 -4.24 27.33
CA THR A 188 -3.83 -5.66 27.63
C THR A 188 -3.47 -6.00 29.09
N ALA A 189 -2.35 -5.49 29.61
CA ALA A 189 -1.95 -5.69 30.99
C ALA A 189 -2.92 -5.04 32.00
N LEU A 190 -3.53 -3.91 31.65
CA LEU A 190 -4.53 -3.19 32.46
C LEU A 190 -5.97 -3.70 32.26
N GLY A 191 -6.20 -4.70 31.42
CA GLY A 191 -7.53 -5.24 31.16
C GLY A 191 -8.48 -4.27 30.45
N VAL A 192 -7.97 -3.39 29.59
CA VAL A 192 -8.79 -2.45 28.82
C VAL A 192 -9.77 -3.21 27.92
N PRO A 193 -11.07 -2.81 27.86
CA PRO A 193 -12.06 -3.47 27.03
C PRO A 193 -11.64 -3.51 25.53
N GLY A 194 -11.88 -4.68 24.89
CA GLY A 194 -11.43 -4.94 23.51
C GLY A 194 -11.76 -3.85 22.50
N PRO A 195 -13.01 -3.36 22.40
CA PRO A 195 -13.36 -2.31 21.44
C PRO A 195 -12.62 -0.99 21.67
N ALA A 196 -12.22 -0.66 22.88
CA ALA A 196 -11.49 0.56 23.20
C ALA A 196 -10.10 0.62 22.54
N PHE A 197 -9.51 -0.53 22.17
CA PHE A 197 -8.27 -0.58 21.40
C PHE A 197 -8.41 0.03 19.99
N ALA A 198 -9.63 0.26 19.48
CA ALA A 198 -9.85 1.04 18.28
C ALA A 198 -9.23 2.45 18.39
N SER A 199 -9.23 3.05 19.59
CA SER A 199 -8.59 4.34 19.85
C SER A 199 -7.09 4.33 19.53
N LEU A 200 -6.41 3.21 19.75
CA LEU A 200 -4.98 3.09 19.42
C LEU A 200 -4.74 3.18 17.91
N HIS A 201 -5.62 2.56 17.11
CA HIS A 201 -5.57 2.74 15.65
C HIS A 201 -5.86 4.19 15.25
N MET A 202 -6.88 4.82 15.85
CA MET A 202 -7.21 6.23 15.59
C MET A 202 -6.00 7.13 15.85
N VAL A 203 -5.35 6.99 17.01
CA VAL A 203 -4.17 7.77 17.39
C VAL A 203 -3.00 7.51 16.43
N ARG A 204 -2.68 6.24 16.17
CA ARG A 204 -1.57 5.89 15.28
C ARG A 204 -1.75 6.46 13.88
N GLU A 205 -2.93 6.29 13.29
CA GLU A 205 -3.21 6.68 11.91
C GLU A 205 -3.32 8.20 11.75
N THR A 206 -3.73 8.92 12.78
CA THR A 206 -3.87 10.39 12.71
C THR A 206 -2.59 11.12 13.14
N VAL A 207 -1.98 10.73 14.24
CA VAL A 207 -0.82 11.46 14.82
C VAL A 207 0.39 11.42 13.88
N GLY A 208 0.67 10.28 13.25
CA GLY A 208 1.80 10.13 12.33
C GLY A 208 1.79 11.14 11.17
N PRO A 209 0.71 11.24 10.39
CA PRO A 209 0.57 12.24 9.31
C PRO A 209 0.73 13.69 9.78
N TRP A 210 0.21 14.05 10.95
CA TRP A 210 0.34 15.41 11.48
C TRP A 210 1.76 15.76 11.93
N ILE A 211 2.46 14.81 12.58
CA ILE A 211 3.88 14.96 12.91
C ILE A 211 4.69 15.12 11.61
N LEU A 212 4.44 14.26 10.60
CA LEU A 212 5.12 14.34 9.32
C LEU A 212 4.89 15.68 8.63
N ALA A 213 3.65 16.15 8.58
CA ALA A 213 3.32 17.45 8.00
C ALA A 213 4.07 18.59 8.73
N ARG A 214 4.16 18.52 10.06
CA ARG A 214 4.89 19.51 10.87
C ARG A 214 6.40 19.49 10.57
N VAL A 215 6.98 18.29 10.47
CA VAL A 215 8.40 18.12 10.11
C VAL A 215 8.68 18.66 8.70
N VAL A 216 7.81 18.36 7.74
CA VAL A 216 7.91 18.87 6.36
C VAL A 216 7.80 20.39 6.32
N ALA A 217 6.85 20.96 7.08
CA ALA A 217 6.66 22.42 7.18
C ALA A 217 7.90 23.13 7.71
N THR A 218 8.52 22.58 8.75
CA THR A 218 9.73 23.18 9.35
C THR A 218 10.98 22.95 8.53
N LYS A 219 11.17 21.71 8.02
CA LYS A 219 12.39 21.32 7.31
C LYS A 219 12.48 21.93 5.90
N TYR A 220 11.34 22.06 5.21
CA TYR A 220 11.30 22.54 3.81
C TYR A 220 10.58 23.89 3.65
N ALA A 221 10.24 24.55 4.75
CA ALA A 221 9.52 25.85 4.77
C ALA A 221 8.20 25.81 3.97
N LEU A 222 7.47 24.69 3.99
CA LEU A 222 6.22 24.50 3.27
C LEU A 222 4.99 24.79 4.15
N SER A 223 3.97 25.45 3.58
CA SER A 223 2.71 25.66 4.27
C SER A 223 1.90 24.35 4.30
N ILE A 224 1.47 23.91 5.50
CA ILE A 224 0.61 22.73 5.69
C ILE A 224 -0.88 23.05 5.70
N ARG A 225 -1.28 24.28 5.40
CA ARG A 225 -2.69 24.67 5.41
C ARG A 225 -3.40 24.13 4.17
N PRO A 226 -4.45 23.30 4.32
CA PRO A 226 -5.26 22.86 3.19
C PRO A 226 -5.89 24.06 2.47
N ARG A 227 -5.88 24.02 1.14
CA ARG A 227 -6.56 25.00 0.30
C ARG A 227 -7.68 24.33 -0.49
N ARG A 228 -8.65 25.11 -0.93
CA ARG A 228 -9.68 24.59 -1.84
C ARG A 228 -9.01 24.04 -3.10
N PRO A 229 -9.37 22.82 -3.53
CA PRO A 229 -8.85 22.26 -4.78
C PRO A 229 -9.18 23.21 -5.94
N GLY A 230 -8.17 23.55 -6.71
CA GLY A 230 -8.28 24.50 -7.81
C GLY A 230 -7.92 23.87 -9.16
N ALA A 231 -7.85 24.72 -10.20
CA ALA A 231 -7.53 24.31 -11.55
C ALA A 231 -6.15 23.62 -11.65
N LEU A 232 -5.23 23.94 -10.76
CA LEU A 232 -3.89 23.36 -10.73
C LEU A 232 -3.96 21.84 -10.46
N LEU A 233 -4.77 21.41 -9.51
CA LEU A 233 -4.99 19.99 -9.19
C LEU A 233 -5.95 19.34 -10.18
N PHE A 234 -7.11 19.97 -10.46
CA PHE A 234 -8.12 19.38 -11.35
C PHE A 234 -7.65 19.19 -12.79
N GLY A 235 -6.79 20.06 -13.30
CA GLY A 235 -6.19 19.89 -14.64
C GLY A 235 -5.36 18.59 -14.79
N ARG A 236 -5.04 17.93 -13.66
CA ARG A 236 -4.26 16.69 -13.61
C ARG A 236 -5.12 15.44 -13.46
N PHE A 237 -6.41 15.57 -13.09
CA PHE A 237 -7.27 14.41 -12.84
C PHE A 237 -7.55 13.52 -14.06
N SER A 238 -7.49 14.07 -15.27
CA SER A 238 -7.61 13.23 -16.47
C SER A 238 -6.48 12.20 -16.57
N ALA A 239 -5.27 12.54 -16.10
CA ALA A 239 -4.14 11.61 -16.03
C ALA A 239 -4.23 10.67 -14.81
N VAL A 240 -4.92 11.09 -13.74
CA VAL A 240 -5.13 10.29 -12.51
C VAL A 240 -6.12 9.15 -12.71
N GLY A 241 -7.18 9.38 -13.50
CA GLY A 241 -8.37 8.54 -13.51
C GLY A 241 -8.10 7.05 -13.77
N ALA A 242 -7.27 6.72 -14.76
CA ALA A 242 -6.94 5.33 -15.07
C ALA A 242 -6.12 4.67 -13.95
N GLN A 243 -5.15 5.37 -13.40
CA GLN A 243 -4.32 4.91 -12.29
C GLN A 243 -5.14 4.77 -11.00
N ALA A 244 -6.03 5.72 -10.72
CA ALA A 244 -6.92 5.68 -9.57
C ALA A 244 -7.81 4.44 -9.57
N VAL A 245 -8.46 4.13 -10.70
CA VAL A 245 -9.29 2.95 -10.84
C VAL A 245 -8.50 1.67 -10.57
N THR A 246 -7.29 1.56 -11.12
CA THR A 246 -6.44 0.37 -10.91
C THR A 246 -6.03 0.25 -9.44
N SER A 247 -5.56 1.33 -8.82
CA SER A 247 -5.13 1.33 -7.41
C SER A 247 -6.29 1.00 -6.46
N LEU A 248 -7.48 1.58 -6.71
CA LEU A 248 -8.67 1.30 -5.91
C LEU A 248 -9.15 -0.14 -6.07
N ALA A 249 -9.11 -0.70 -7.29
CA ALA A 249 -9.49 -2.09 -7.53
C ALA A 249 -8.53 -3.08 -6.84
N VAL A 250 -7.22 -2.83 -6.88
CA VAL A 250 -6.23 -3.64 -6.15
C VAL A 250 -6.47 -3.58 -4.65
N ALA A 251 -6.65 -2.38 -4.09
CA ALA A 251 -6.92 -2.22 -2.67
C ALA A 251 -8.25 -2.85 -2.26
N ALA A 252 -9.29 -2.68 -3.07
CA ALA A 252 -10.57 -3.32 -2.84
C ALA A 252 -10.44 -4.85 -2.84
N SER A 253 -9.70 -5.44 -3.79
CA SER A 253 -9.42 -6.89 -3.82
C SER A 253 -8.75 -7.38 -2.54
N THR A 254 -7.79 -6.61 -2.00
CA THR A 254 -7.07 -6.98 -0.79
C THR A 254 -7.94 -6.91 0.47
N HIS A 255 -8.84 -5.94 0.54
CA HIS A 255 -9.58 -5.62 1.77
C HIS A 255 -11.03 -6.11 1.80
N VAL A 256 -11.62 -6.42 0.63
CA VAL A 256 -13.03 -6.83 0.54
C VAL A 256 -13.32 -8.11 1.31
N GLY A 257 -12.34 -9.02 1.42
CA GLY A 257 -12.50 -10.26 2.19
C GLY A 257 -12.88 -10.00 3.65
N VAL A 258 -12.25 -9.01 4.31
CA VAL A 258 -12.60 -8.60 5.69
C VAL A 258 -14.04 -8.11 5.76
N LEU A 259 -14.47 -7.27 4.81
CA LEU A 259 -15.82 -6.72 4.79
C LEU A 259 -16.89 -7.78 4.51
N LEU A 260 -16.59 -8.77 3.67
CA LEU A 260 -17.49 -9.87 3.35
C LEU A 260 -17.61 -10.86 4.53
N VAL A 261 -16.51 -11.17 5.22
CA VAL A 261 -16.52 -11.98 6.43
C VAL A 261 -17.29 -11.29 7.55
N GLU A 262 -17.05 -9.98 7.73
CA GLU A 262 -17.82 -9.16 8.67
C GLU A 262 -19.33 -9.19 8.38
N ALA A 263 -19.70 -9.16 7.11
CA ALA A 263 -21.11 -9.10 6.70
C ALA A 263 -21.83 -10.46 6.78
N ARG A 264 -21.12 -11.57 6.77
CA ARG A 264 -21.67 -12.92 6.57
C ARG A 264 -21.33 -13.93 7.67
N CYS A 265 -20.32 -13.67 8.48
CA CYS A 265 -19.86 -14.57 9.53
C CYS A 265 -20.04 -13.92 10.92
N ASP A 266 -19.82 -14.72 11.97
CA ASP A 266 -19.79 -14.21 13.32
C ASP A 266 -18.50 -13.40 13.62
N PRO A 267 -18.50 -12.57 14.68
CA PRO A 267 -17.34 -11.75 15.02
C PRO A 267 -16.08 -12.55 15.37
N ALA A 268 -16.19 -13.78 15.87
CA ALA A 268 -15.04 -14.64 16.18
C ALA A 268 -14.39 -15.15 14.89
N ALA A 269 -15.19 -15.52 13.88
CA ALA A 269 -14.70 -15.88 12.55
C ALA A 269 -13.92 -14.74 11.88
N LEU A 270 -14.36 -13.49 12.07
CA LEU A 270 -13.61 -12.33 11.60
C LEU A 270 -12.26 -12.22 12.32
N GLY A 271 -12.20 -12.54 13.61
CA GLY A 271 -10.96 -12.61 14.38
C GLY A 271 -10.00 -13.65 13.83
N ALA A 272 -10.51 -14.86 13.56
CA ALA A 272 -9.73 -15.95 12.96
C ALA A 272 -9.20 -15.57 11.55
N TYR A 273 -10.04 -14.97 10.73
CA TYR A 273 -9.63 -14.43 9.41
C TYR A 273 -8.52 -13.40 9.56
N GLY A 274 -8.70 -12.42 10.46
CA GLY A 274 -7.74 -11.37 10.73
C GLY A 274 -6.39 -11.88 11.24
N ALA A 275 -6.39 -12.90 12.09
CA ALA A 275 -5.18 -13.55 12.59
C ALA A 275 -4.40 -14.22 11.45
N ALA A 276 -5.10 -14.96 10.59
CA ALA A 276 -4.51 -15.69 9.48
C ALA A 276 -3.98 -14.77 8.38
N ILE A 277 -4.80 -13.82 7.90
CA ILE A 277 -4.42 -12.98 6.75
C ILE A 277 -3.24 -12.05 7.06
N ARG A 278 -3.08 -11.63 8.31
CA ARG A 278 -1.93 -10.79 8.72
C ARG A 278 -0.59 -11.50 8.60
N LEU A 279 -0.57 -12.82 8.65
CA LEU A 279 0.66 -13.61 8.45
C LEU A 279 1.13 -13.58 6.99
N THR A 280 0.29 -13.16 6.06
CA THR A 280 0.69 -12.99 4.65
C THR A 280 1.39 -11.65 4.39
N LEU A 281 1.29 -10.67 5.31
CA LEU A 281 1.90 -9.34 5.13
C LEU A 281 3.43 -9.36 4.92
N PRO A 282 4.24 -10.16 5.65
CA PRO A 282 5.67 -10.25 5.39
C PRO A 282 6.00 -10.72 3.97
N PHE A 283 5.14 -11.52 3.38
CA PHE A 283 5.34 -12.03 2.02
C PHE A 283 5.19 -10.94 0.96
N SER A 284 4.41 -9.88 1.23
CA SER A 284 4.29 -8.74 0.33
C SER A 284 5.61 -7.99 0.13
N LEU A 285 6.51 -8.02 1.13
CA LEU A 285 7.86 -7.47 1.02
C LEU A 285 8.72 -8.23 0.02
N LEU A 286 8.60 -9.58 -0.01
CA LEU A 286 9.32 -10.41 -0.97
C LEU A 286 8.87 -10.08 -2.39
N VAL A 287 7.56 -9.95 -2.61
CA VAL A 287 6.99 -9.57 -3.92
C VAL A 287 7.47 -8.18 -4.33
N ALA A 288 7.45 -7.20 -3.41
CA ALA A 288 7.94 -5.86 -3.69
C ALA A 288 9.44 -5.86 -4.05
N ALA A 289 10.26 -6.60 -3.32
CA ALA A 289 11.69 -6.73 -3.59
C ALA A 289 11.97 -7.35 -4.99
N MET A 290 11.12 -8.27 -5.44
CA MET A 290 11.22 -8.88 -6.76
C MET A 290 10.81 -7.91 -7.88
N THR A 291 9.77 -7.11 -7.67
CA THR A 291 9.11 -6.34 -8.74
C THR A 291 9.63 -4.91 -8.87
N GLN A 292 10.06 -4.25 -7.78
CA GLN A 292 10.55 -2.87 -7.83
C GLN A 292 11.71 -2.64 -8.83
N PRO A 293 12.78 -3.47 -8.85
CA PRO A 293 13.86 -3.29 -9.82
C PRO A 293 13.51 -3.80 -11.23
N LEU A 294 12.42 -4.56 -11.35
CA LEU A 294 12.06 -5.23 -12.59
C LEU A 294 11.49 -4.27 -13.65
N LEU A 295 10.66 -3.31 -13.23
CA LEU A 295 9.99 -2.38 -14.14
C LEU A 295 10.99 -1.60 -15.03
N PRO A 296 11.98 -0.87 -14.50
CA PRO A 296 12.92 -0.12 -15.34
C PRO A 296 13.77 -1.06 -16.23
N ALA A 297 14.15 -2.23 -15.68
CA ALA A 297 14.93 -3.20 -16.44
C ALA A 297 14.15 -3.76 -17.63
N LEU A 298 12.89 -4.17 -17.43
CA LEU A 298 12.05 -4.68 -18.51
C LEU A 298 11.66 -3.59 -19.52
N SER A 299 11.38 -2.37 -19.07
CA SER A 299 11.05 -1.25 -19.96
C SER A 299 12.18 -0.94 -20.93
N SER A 300 13.44 -0.98 -20.47
CA SER A 300 14.60 -0.77 -21.34
C SER A 300 14.82 -1.94 -22.32
N LEU A 301 14.62 -3.17 -21.87
CA LEU A 301 14.77 -4.36 -22.70
C LEU A 301 13.65 -4.50 -23.73
N TRP A 302 12.43 -4.09 -23.40
CA TRP A 302 11.28 -4.11 -24.31
C TRP A 302 11.56 -3.34 -25.60
N THR A 303 12.27 -2.22 -25.52
CA THR A 303 12.60 -1.41 -26.71
C THR A 303 13.86 -1.84 -27.44
N ARG A 304 14.85 -2.46 -26.74
CA ARG A 304 16.19 -2.73 -27.28
C ARG A 304 16.42 -4.18 -27.65
N ASP A 305 15.96 -5.14 -26.83
CA ASP A 305 16.23 -6.57 -26.99
C ASP A 305 15.08 -7.41 -26.41
N VAL A 306 14.15 -7.79 -27.28
CA VAL A 306 12.98 -8.60 -26.90
C VAL A 306 13.38 -10.01 -26.46
N ALA A 307 14.47 -10.56 -26.96
CA ALA A 307 14.96 -11.87 -26.54
C ALA A 307 15.51 -11.83 -25.12
N ALA A 308 16.25 -10.78 -24.76
CA ALA A 308 16.69 -10.53 -23.39
C ALA A 308 15.51 -10.25 -22.45
N PHE A 309 14.50 -9.47 -22.90
CA PHE A 309 13.25 -9.27 -22.16
C PHE A 309 12.60 -10.60 -21.81
N ARG A 310 12.43 -11.50 -22.81
CA ARG A 310 11.82 -12.82 -22.63
C ARG A 310 12.61 -13.68 -21.64
N ARG A 311 13.94 -13.76 -21.78
CA ARG A 311 14.82 -14.50 -20.86
C ARG A 311 14.75 -13.96 -19.44
N ARG A 312 14.79 -12.63 -19.28
CA ARG A 312 14.70 -11.97 -17.95
C ARG A 312 13.37 -12.25 -17.28
N LEU A 313 12.27 -12.08 -18.03
CA LEU A 313 10.92 -12.36 -17.52
C LEU A 313 10.77 -13.84 -17.13
N ALA A 314 11.19 -14.78 -17.96
CA ALA A 314 11.15 -16.21 -17.65
C ALA A 314 11.93 -16.55 -16.37
N GLY A 315 13.12 -15.97 -16.18
CA GLY A 315 13.90 -16.15 -14.97
C GLY A 315 13.20 -15.62 -13.72
N VAL A 316 12.57 -14.44 -13.78
CA VAL A 316 11.85 -13.87 -12.63
C VAL A 316 10.55 -14.64 -12.36
N LEU A 317 9.84 -15.10 -13.38
CA LEU A 317 8.67 -15.98 -13.20
C LEU A 317 9.03 -17.31 -12.57
N ALA A 318 10.13 -17.95 -13.00
CA ALA A 318 10.63 -19.19 -12.40
C ALA A 318 11.01 -18.97 -10.92
N PHE A 319 11.72 -17.89 -10.61
CA PHE A 319 12.04 -17.52 -9.23
C PHE A 319 10.77 -17.26 -8.42
N GLY A 320 9.81 -16.49 -8.98
CA GLY A 320 8.50 -16.24 -8.37
C GLY A 320 7.74 -17.53 -8.09
N ALA A 321 7.76 -18.49 -9.03
CA ALA A 321 7.17 -19.81 -8.83
C ALA A 321 7.80 -20.57 -7.66
N CYS A 322 9.14 -20.59 -7.56
CA CYS A 322 9.84 -21.22 -6.43
C CYS A 322 9.47 -20.56 -5.09
N VAL A 323 9.47 -19.22 -5.02
CA VAL A 323 9.09 -18.46 -3.82
C VAL A 323 7.62 -18.69 -3.47
N GLY A 324 6.74 -18.68 -4.46
CA GLY A 324 5.31 -18.91 -4.28
C GLY A 324 4.99 -20.31 -3.75
N VAL A 325 5.59 -21.33 -4.36
CA VAL A 325 5.44 -22.72 -3.90
C VAL A 325 6.03 -22.93 -2.51
N ALA A 326 7.20 -22.38 -2.24
CA ALA A 326 7.78 -22.44 -0.89
C ALA A 326 6.87 -21.75 0.15
N GLY A 327 6.31 -20.57 -0.16
CA GLY A 327 5.36 -19.88 0.69
C GLY A 327 4.07 -20.67 0.92
N LEU A 328 3.51 -21.30 -0.12
CA LEU A 328 2.36 -22.20 -0.02
C LEU A 328 2.64 -23.38 0.91
N LEU A 329 3.79 -24.03 0.76
CA LEU A 329 4.19 -25.15 1.62
C LEU A 329 4.39 -24.70 3.07
N VAL A 330 5.06 -23.56 3.30
CA VAL A 330 5.26 -23.02 4.65
C VAL A 330 3.93 -22.66 5.30
N THR A 331 3.02 -21.99 4.60
CA THR A 331 1.71 -21.64 5.12
C THR A 331 0.81 -22.84 5.38
N GLY A 332 0.88 -23.86 4.49
CA GLY A 332 0.12 -25.10 4.66
C GLY A 332 0.63 -25.97 5.82
N MET A 333 1.96 -26.10 5.96
CA MET A 333 2.55 -26.99 6.96
C MET A 333 2.76 -26.31 8.32
N ALA A 334 3.28 -25.11 8.34
CA ALA A 334 3.64 -24.39 9.57
C ALA A 334 2.62 -23.31 9.96
N GLY A 335 1.73 -22.91 9.05
CA GLY A 335 0.78 -21.83 9.29
C GLY A 335 -0.05 -21.99 10.54
N PRO A 336 -0.70 -23.13 10.80
CA PRO A 336 -1.46 -23.35 12.03
C PRO A 336 -0.59 -23.21 13.29
N SER A 337 0.63 -23.76 13.29
CA SER A 337 1.56 -23.64 14.41
C SER A 337 2.00 -22.20 14.66
N VAL A 338 2.22 -21.43 13.59
CA VAL A 338 2.56 -20.00 13.68
C VAL A 338 1.37 -19.19 14.22
N VAL A 339 0.15 -19.47 13.78
CA VAL A 339 -1.07 -18.85 14.35
C VAL A 339 -1.17 -19.14 15.84
N ALA A 340 -1.02 -20.41 16.26
CA ALA A 340 -1.07 -20.80 17.67
C ALA A 340 0.01 -20.11 18.51
N MET A 341 1.22 -20.02 17.98
CA MET A 341 2.35 -19.40 18.67
C MET A 341 2.16 -17.89 18.82
N LEU A 342 1.71 -17.20 17.78
CA LEU A 342 1.60 -15.74 17.78
C LEU A 342 0.30 -15.24 18.42
N TYR A 343 -0.82 -15.90 18.17
CA TYR A 343 -2.15 -15.41 18.57
C TYR A 343 -2.83 -16.30 19.63
N GLY A 344 -2.32 -17.51 19.85
CA GLY A 344 -2.92 -18.51 20.75
C GLY A 344 -3.76 -19.55 20.00
N GLY A 345 -3.96 -20.71 20.64
CA GLY A 345 -4.68 -21.86 20.06
C GLY A 345 -6.16 -21.62 19.79
N LYS A 346 -6.78 -20.61 20.42
CA LYS A 346 -8.20 -20.29 20.28
C LYS A 346 -8.62 -20.05 18.83
N TYR A 347 -7.81 -19.39 18.00
CA TYR A 347 -8.12 -19.15 16.59
C TYR A 347 -8.11 -20.42 15.70
N LEU A 348 -7.65 -21.53 16.26
CA LEU A 348 -7.64 -22.85 15.59
C LEU A 348 -8.75 -23.78 16.14
N ALA A 349 -9.41 -23.40 17.25
CA ALA A 349 -10.57 -24.09 17.81
C ALA A 349 -11.81 -23.91 16.91
N ASP A 350 -12.89 -24.56 17.23
CA ASP A 350 -14.23 -24.38 16.61
C ASP A 350 -14.23 -24.43 15.09
N GLY A 351 -13.65 -25.51 14.51
CA GLY A 351 -13.65 -25.76 13.07
C GLY A 351 -12.37 -25.30 12.35
N GLY A 352 -11.32 -24.87 13.08
CA GLY A 352 -10.00 -24.62 12.48
C GLY A 352 -9.97 -23.47 11.48
N ASN A 353 -10.86 -22.50 11.62
CA ASN A 353 -11.08 -21.42 10.66
C ASN A 353 -9.81 -20.71 10.23
N ALA A 354 -8.91 -20.37 11.16
CA ALA A 354 -7.65 -19.71 10.81
C ALA A 354 -6.69 -20.62 10.03
N ALA A 355 -6.71 -21.93 10.30
CA ALA A 355 -5.88 -22.89 9.56
C ALA A 355 -6.29 -22.98 8.08
N HIS A 356 -7.58 -23.05 7.81
CA HIS A 356 -8.09 -23.05 6.43
C HIS A 356 -7.84 -21.72 5.73
N VAL A 357 -8.06 -20.60 6.43
CA VAL A 357 -7.78 -19.25 5.86
C VAL A 357 -6.32 -19.11 5.45
N ILE A 358 -5.36 -19.53 6.34
CA ILE A 358 -3.93 -19.37 6.03
C ILE A 358 -3.47 -20.29 4.89
N ALA A 359 -4.03 -21.49 4.76
CA ALA A 359 -3.74 -22.38 3.65
C ALA A 359 -4.16 -21.78 2.30
N TRP A 360 -5.39 -21.27 2.20
CA TRP A 360 -5.89 -20.61 1.00
C TRP A 360 -5.18 -19.28 0.71
N ALA A 361 -4.85 -18.50 1.75
CA ALA A 361 -4.05 -17.28 1.62
C ALA A 361 -2.63 -17.57 1.12
N GLY A 362 -2.04 -18.72 1.48
CA GLY A 362 -0.78 -19.20 0.91
C GLY A 362 -0.88 -19.47 -0.59
N GLY A 363 -2.01 -20.05 -1.03
CA GLY A 363 -2.31 -20.20 -2.45
C GLY A 363 -2.43 -18.86 -3.18
N ALA A 364 -3.12 -17.89 -2.59
CA ALA A 364 -3.22 -16.53 -3.12
C ALA A 364 -1.83 -15.88 -3.22
N PHE A 365 -0.97 -16.02 -2.20
CA PHE A 365 0.41 -15.56 -2.26
C PHE A 365 1.21 -16.20 -3.40
N CYS A 366 1.05 -17.50 -3.63
CA CYS A 366 1.67 -18.18 -4.77
C CYS A 366 1.23 -17.56 -6.11
N ALA A 367 -0.07 -17.30 -6.28
CA ALA A 367 -0.60 -16.60 -7.45
C ALA A 367 -0.03 -15.19 -7.61
N VAL A 368 0.10 -14.42 -6.52
CA VAL A 368 0.72 -13.08 -6.51
C VAL A 368 2.19 -13.15 -6.95
N CYS A 369 2.96 -14.14 -6.50
CA CYS A 369 4.37 -14.33 -6.91
C CYS A 369 4.54 -14.55 -8.41
N LEU A 370 3.55 -15.13 -9.08
CA LEU A 370 3.51 -15.30 -10.53
C LEU A 370 2.92 -14.06 -11.22
N GLY A 371 1.86 -13.51 -10.68
CA GLY A 371 1.14 -12.38 -11.26
C GLY A 371 1.91 -11.07 -11.23
N ALA A 372 2.59 -10.76 -10.14
CA ALA A 372 3.26 -9.47 -9.97
C ALA A 372 4.41 -9.22 -10.99
N PRO A 373 5.29 -10.18 -11.30
CA PRO A 373 6.24 -10.02 -12.40
C PRO A 373 5.57 -9.88 -13.77
N ALA A 374 4.48 -10.64 -14.01
CA ALA A 374 3.76 -10.59 -15.28
C ALA A 374 3.04 -9.24 -15.48
N THR A 375 2.38 -8.70 -14.43
CA THR A 375 1.78 -7.36 -14.48
C THR A 375 2.83 -6.28 -14.67
N THR A 376 3.99 -6.39 -14.03
CA THR A 376 5.12 -5.48 -14.22
C THR A 376 5.63 -5.51 -15.67
N ALA A 377 5.74 -6.70 -16.26
CA ALA A 377 6.13 -6.87 -17.64
C ALA A 377 5.08 -6.31 -18.62
N LEU A 378 3.79 -6.46 -18.30
CA LEU A 378 2.70 -5.90 -19.09
C LEU A 378 2.76 -4.37 -19.09
N VAL A 379 3.02 -3.73 -17.96
CA VAL A 379 3.22 -2.28 -17.85
C VAL A 379 4.46 -1.85 -18.63
N ALA A 380 5.59 -2.59 -18.50
CA ALA A 380 6.81 -2.31 -19.23
C ALA A 380 6.63 -2.37 -20.76
N ALA A 381 5.67 -3.16 -21.24
CA ALA A 381 5.29 -3.30 -22.63
C ALA A 381 4.20 -2.29 -23.10
N GLY A 382 3.75 -1.37 -22.23
CA GLY A 382 2.71 -0.37 -22.54
C GLY A 382 1.28 -0.90 -22.45
N GLY A 383 1.06 -1.97 -21.69
CA GLY A 383 -0.24 -2.63 -21.55
C GLY A 383 -1.10 -2.12 -20.40
N GLU A 384 -1.01 -0.84 -20.00
CA GLU A 384 -1.72 -0.31 -18.82
C GLU A 384 -3.24 -0.43 -18.93
N ARG A 385 -3.82 -0.27 -20.12
CA ARG A 385 -5.27 -0.46 -20.34
C ARG A 385 -5.70 -1.92 -20.12
N GLN A 386 -4.86 -2.85 -20.59
CA GLN A 386 -5.11 -4.29 -20.40
C GLN A 386 -5.00 -4.65 -18.92
N LEU A 387 -3.97 -4.12 -18.23
CA LEU A 387 -3.80 -4.32 -16.79
C LEU A 387 -5.02 -3.81 -16.01
N ARG A 388 -5.48 -2.59 -16.27
CA ARG A 388 -6.68 -2.04 -15.61
C ARG A 388 -7.89 -2.96 -15.76
N ASN A 389 -8.18 -3.39 -17.00
CA ASN A 389 -9.33 -4.24 -17.25
C ASN A 389 -9.20 -5.60 -16.56
N LEU A 390 -7.98 -6.16 -16.56
CA LEU A 390 -7.67 -7.42 -15.89
C LEU A 390 -7.86 -7.32 -14.37
N VAL A 391 -7.36 -6.27 -13.73
CA VAL A 391 -7.50 -6.06 -12.28
C VAL A 391 -8.97 -5.86 -11.89
N LEU A 392 -9.76 -5.14 -12.71
CA LEU A 392 -11.19 -5.02 -12.49
C LEU A 392 -11.90 -6.36 -12.59
N SER A 393 -11.58 -7.18 -13.61
CA SER A 393 -12.13 -8.51 -13.76
C SER A 393 -11.73 -9.43 -12.58
N ALA A 394 -10.49 -9.36 -12.15
CA ALA A 394 -9.98 -10.10 -10.99
C ALA A 394 -10.73 -9.70 -9.70
N PHE A 395 -10.98 -8.41 -9.49
CA PHE A 395 -11.78 -7.94 -8.36
C PHE A 395 -13.21 -8.50 -8.40
N VAL A 396 -13.87 -8.46 -9.55
CA VAL A 396 -15.22 -9.02 -9.70
C VAL A 396 -15.23 -10.52 -9.39
N VAL A 397 -14.25 -11.27 -9.91
CA VAL A 397 -14.12 -12.72 -9.63
C VAL A 397 -13.85 -12.97 -8.15
N ASN A 398 -12.95 -12.21 -7.52
CA ASN A 398 -12.69 -12.30 -6.08
C ASN A 398 -13.99 -12.16 -5.28
N VAL A 399 -14.75 -11.08 -5.52
CA VAL A 399 -16.00 -10.82 -4.80
C VAL A 399 -17.04 -11.92 -5.06
N ALA A 400 -17.22 -12.30 -6.33
CA ALA A 400 -18.22 -13.32 -6.70
C ALA A 400 -17.92 -14.67 -6.05
N VAL A 401 -16.67 -15.12 -6.15
CA VAL A 401 -16.21 -16.39 -5.54
C VAL A 401 -16.32 -16.34 -4.01
N ALA A 402 -15.92 -15.23 -3.39
CA ALA A 402 -16.03 -15.07 -1.94
C ALA A 402 -17.50 -15.12 -1.48
N ILE A 403 -18.41 -14.44 -2.16
CA ILE A 403 -19.86 -14.46 -1.85
C ILE A 403 -20.45 -15.87 -1.90
N VAL A 404 -20.02 -16.68 -2.88
CA VAL A 404 -20.49 -18.05 -3.06
C VAL A 404 -19.83 -19.02 -2.07
N ALA A 405 -18.55 -18.81 -1.76
CA ALA A 405 -17.77 -19.73 -0.93
C ALA A 405 -17.94 -19.51 0.57
N ILE A 406 -18.18 -18.28 1.05
CA ILE A 406 -18.34 -17.98 2.47
C ILE A 406 -19.47 -18.80 3.13
N PRO A 407 -20.65 -19.01 2.55
CA PRO A 407 -21.70 -19.80 3.20
C PRO A 407 -21.31 -21.24 3.52
N SER A 408 -20.42 -21.86 2.73
CA SER A 408 -19.98 -23.24 2.93
C SER A 408 -18.64 -23.38 3.63
N LEU A 409 -17.72 -22.43 3.45
CA LEU A 409 -16.34 -22.47 3.95
C LEU A 409 -16.09 -21.46 5.08
N GLY A 410 -17.12 -20.72 5.50
CA GLY A 410 -16.94 -19.65 6.49
C GLY A 410 -15.90 -18.62 6.03
N PRO A 411 -15.07 -18.10 6.93
CA PRO A 411 -14.08 -17.06 6.60
C PRO A 411 -13.03 -17.53 5.58
N ALA A 412 -12.80 -18.84 5.43
CA ALA A 412 -11.90 -19.38 4.40
C ALA A 412 -12.43 -19.11 2.97
N GLY A 413 -13.75 -18.98 2.79
CA GLY A 413 -14.34 -18.59 1.52
C GLY A 413 -13.86 -17.25 0.99
N ALA A 414 -13.57 -16.30 1.86
CA ALA A 414 -12.97 -15.02 1.47
C ALA A 414 -11.53 -15.17 0.96
N ALA A 415 -10.75 -16.07 1.56
CA ALA A 415 -9.40 -16.39 1.10
C ALA A 415 -9.41 -17.14 -0.25
N VAL A 416 -10.41 -18.00 -0.49
CA VAL A 416 -10.65 -18.66 -1.79
C VAL A 416 -10.98 -17.60 -2.85
N GLY A 417 -11.83 -16.62 -2.53
CA GLY A 417 -12.12 -15.48 -3.41
C GLY A 417 -10.85 -14.71 -3.79
N LEU A 418 -10.02 -14.40 -2.80
CA LEU A 418 -8.74 -13.72 -3.03
C LEU A 418 -7.84 -14.56 -3.97
N LEU A 419 -7.69 -15.86 -3.72
CA LEU A 419 -6.94 -16.76 -4.58
C LEU A 419 -7.47 -16.75 -6.03
N ALA A 420 -8.80 -16.82 -6.20
CA ALA A 420 -9.40 -16.79 -7.53
C ALA A 420 -9.11 -15.48 -8.28
N GLY A 421 -9.22 -14.34 -7.61
CA GLY A 421 -8.85 -13.04 -8.18
C GLY A 421 -7.38 -12.96 -8.57
N GLU A 422 -6.48 -13.37 -7.68
CA GLU A 422 -5.04 -13.36 -7.95
C GLU A 422 -4.65 -14.35 -9.08
N ALA A 423 -5.32 -15.49 -9.16
CA ALA A 423 -5.13 -16.45 -10.26
C ALA A 423 -5.55 -15.85 -11.61
N VAL A 424 -6.69 -15.14 -11.66
CA VAL A 424 -7.12 -14.39 -12.86
C VAL A 424 -6.07 -13.36 -13.26
N THR A 425 -5.53 -12.62 -12.28
CA THR A 425 -4.46 -11.63 -12.53
C THR A 425 -3.20 -12.30 -13.08
N ALA A 426 -2.75 -13.39 -12.46
CA ALA A 426 -1.53 -14.09 -12.85
C ALA A 426 -1.63 -14.70 -14.26
N VAL A 427 -2.73 -15.43 -14.52
CA VAL A 427 -2.97 -16.07 -15.82
C VAL A 427 -3.20 -15.04 -16.91
N GLY A 428 -4.05 -14.05 -16.65
CA GLY A 428 -4.41 -13.01 -17.61
C GLY A 428 -3.23 -12.10 -17.97
N ALA A 429 -2.43 -11.68 -16.99
CA ALA A 429 -1.23 -10.88 -17.26
C ALA A 429 -0.19 -11.66 -18.06
N THR A 430 0.03 -12.93 -17.71
CA THR A 430 0.96 -13.81 -18.45
C THR A 430 0.50 -14.01 -19.90
N ALA A 431 -0.79 -14.32 -20.11
CA ALA A 431 -1.37 -14.47 -21.44
C ALA A 431 -1.27 -13.18 -22.27
N ALA A 432 -1.54 -12.02 -21.65
CA ALA A 432 -1.43 -10.73 -22.32
C ALA A 432 0.00 -10.42 -22.76
N VAL A 433 1.00 -10.68 -21.91
CA VAL A 433 2.42 -10.48 -22.24
C VAL A 433 2.86 -11.43 -23.35
N VAL A 434 2.47 -12.70 -23.29
CA VAL A 434 2.75 -13.69 -24.35
C VAL A 434 2.15 -13.24 -25.67
N GLY A 435 0.89 -12.74 -25.67
CA GLY A 435 0.24 -12.21 -26.86
C GLY A 435 0.96 -10.98 -27.45
N LEU A 436 1.46 -10.07 -26.61
CA LEU A 436 2.27 -8.93 -27.06
C LEU A 436 3.61 -9.37 -27.67
N LEU A 437 4.28 -10.37 -27.06
CA LEU A 437 5.52 -10.93 -27.57
C LEU A 437 5.34 -11.64 -28.92
N ALA A 438 4.22 -12.36 -29.10
CA ALA A 438 3.90 -13.04 -30.36
C ALA A 438 3.68 -12.05 -31.51
N ARG A 439 2.92 -10.97 -31.28
CA ARG A 439 2.68 -9.89 -32.27
C ARG A 439 4.00 -9.24 -32.69
N ARG A 440 4.83 -8.88 -31.73
CA ARG A 440 6.11 -8.22 -31.99
C ARG A 440 7.14 -9.13 -32.72
N GLY A 441 7.04 -10.45 -32.51
CA GLY A 441 7.86 -11.41 -33.26
C GLY A 441 7.35 -11.67 -34.68
N ALA A 442 6.09 -11.33 -34.98
CA ALA A 442 5.54 -11.36 -36.33
C ALA A 442 5.86 -10.10 -37.16
N ASP A 443 6.14 -8.99 -36.46
CA ASP A 443 6.47 -7.69 -37.08
C ASP A 443 7.99 -7.51 -37.30
N ALA A 444 8.82 -8.44 -36.80
CA ALA A 444 10.30 -8.43 -36.92
C ALA A 444 10.78 -9.46 -37.93
#